data_a0448bed46e3af3939aaf15a39f30992
#
_entry.id   a0448bed46e3af3939aaf15a39f30992
#
_cell.length_a   1.000
_cell.length_b   1.000
_cell.length_c   1.000
_cell.angle_alpha   90.00
_cell.angle_beta   90.00
_cell.angle_gamma   90.00
#
_symmetry.space_group_name_H-M   'P 1'
#
loop_
_entity.id
_entity.type
_entity.pdbx_description
1 polymer ?
#
loop_
_entity_poly.entity_id
_entity_poly.type
_entity_poly.pdbx_seq_one_letter_code
_entity_poly.pdbx_strand_id
1 'polypeptide(L)'
;MKKGNISQVQFDEVAHRYFYEGRELKGVTTAIARKLGKNFPQNSTTVQLACSYGSQVHKEIERWIEEGKEPDTENGRWLKDAIIGFQSKVGRVDTQKLNAEVTVSDFETTASNVDIVLHTLEGVFLFDIKTGGFDRKYCTMQLNAYRLMYENSYGEKVLGLYVLNTKSKRTFTVFACDDKDILRLLEDNHK
;
A
#
# COMPACT_ATOMS: atom_id res chain seq x y z
N MET A 1 14.82 -12.14 -0.83
CA MET A 1 13.52 -12.43 -0.16
C MET A 1 13.29 -13.92 -0.07
N LYS A 2 12.86 -14.39 1.07
CA LYS A 2 12.49 -15.80 1.32
C LYS A 2 11.16 -16.11 0.62
N LYS A 3 10.96 -17.37 0.22
CA LYS A 3 9.63 -17.86 -0.18
C LYS A 3 8.87 -18.32 1.06
N GLY A 4 7.60 -18.00 1.13
CA GLY A 4 6.72 -18.33 2.26
C GLY A 4 5.27 -18.42 1.83
N ASN A 5 4.41 -18.72 2.78
CA ASN A 5 2.96 -18.75 2.56
C ASN A 5 2.31 -17.50 3.17
N ILE A 6 1.76 -16.65 2.32
CA ILE A 6 1.17 -15.37 2.76
C ILE A 6 -0.02 -15.56 3.71
N SER A 7 -0.76 -16.68 3.61
CA SER A 7 -1.86 -16.98 4.53
C SER A 7 -1.41 -17.23 5.98
N GLN A 8 -0.10 -17.43 6.22
CA GLN A 8 0.48 -17.58 7.55
C GLN A 8 0.99 -16.25 8.13
N VAL A 9 0.98 -15.17 7.35
CA VAL A 9 1.26 -13.83 7.87
C VAL A 9 0.02 -13.36 8.62
N GLN A 10 0.17 -13.12 9.91
CA GLN A 10 -0.89 -12.61 10.78
C GLN A 10 -0.75 -11.10 10.92
N PHE A 11 -1.85 -10.40 10.78
CA PHE A 11 -1.92 -8.95 11.00
C PHE A 11 -2.78 -8.66 12.23
N ASP A 12 -2.18 -8.02 13.23
CA ASP A 12 -2.88 -7.46 14.38
C ASP A 12 -3.32 -6.03 14.02
N GLU A 13 -4.59 -5.88 13.67
CA GLU A 13 -5.18 -4.60 13.25
C GLU A 13 -5.13 -3.54 14.37
N VAL A 14 -5.32 -3.96 15.63
CA VAL A 14 -5.34 -3.04 16.79
C VAL A 14 -3.96 -2.48 17.08
N ALA A 15 -2.94 -3.35 17.09
CA ALA A 15 -1.56 -2.96 17.35
C ALA A 15 -0.82 -2.53 16.06
N HIS A 16 -1.43 -2.73 14.89
CA HIS A 16 -0.84 -2.54 13.57
C HIS A 16 0.52 -3.25 13.41
N ARG A 17 0.52 -4.55 13.76
CA ARG A 17 1.73 -5.38 13.79
C ARG A 17 1.54 -6.64 12.96
N TYR A 18 2.64 -7.10 12.33
CA TYR A 18 2.65 -8.29 11.48
C TYR A 18 3.47 -9.38 12.14
N PHE A 19 3.04 -10.63 12.01
CA PHE A 19 3.74 -11.80 12.53
C PHE A 19 3.82 -12.89 11.46
N TYR A 20 4.97 -13.57 11.38
CA TYR A 20 5.17 -14.74 10.54
C TYR A 20 5.98 -15.78 11.31
N GLU A 21 5.50 -17.02 11.41
CA GLU A 21 6.13 -18.10 12.17
C GLU A 21 6.51 -17.67 13.62
N GLY A 22 5.64 -16.90 14.28
CA GLY A 22 5.85 -16.41 15.65
C GLY A 22 6.83 -15.23 15.78
N ARG A 23 7.39 -14.73 14.69
CA ARG A 23 8.29 -13.57 14.66
C ARG A 23 7.54 -12.32 14.23
N GLU A 24 7.80 -11.21 14.90
CA GLU A 24 7.29 -9.91 14.47
C GLU A 24 8.04 -9.39 13.25
N LEU A 25 7.30 -8.96 12.23
CA LEU A 25 7.81 -8.31 11.04
C LEU A 25 7.60 -6.80 11.13
N LYS A 26 8.56 -6.03 10.64
CA LYS A 26 8.47 -4.57 10.65
C LYS A 26 7.73 -4.06 9.42
N GLY A 27 7.02 -2.92 9.55
CA GLY A 27 6.39 -2.27 8.41
C GLY A 27 7.40 -1.67 7.42
N VAL A 28 7.07 -1.65 6.13
CA VAL A 28 7.85 -0.98 5.07
C VAL A 28 8.13 0.48 5.41
N THR A 29 7.15 1.17 5.98
CA THR A 29 7.25 2.58 6.37
C THR A 29 8.38 2.84 7.37
N THR A 30 8.62 1.89 8.30
CA THR A 30 9.72 1.94 9.26
C THR A 30 11.08 1.87 8.57
N ALA A 31 11.24 0.95 7.61
CA ALA A 31 12.46 0.81 6.82
C ALA A 31 12.79 2.09 6.04
N ILE A 32 11.78 2.65 5.37
CA ILE A 32 11.93 3.87 4.57
C ILE A 32 12.24 5.08 5.46
N ALA A 33 11.54 5.24 6.59
CA ALA A 33 11.80 6.34 7.52
C ALA A 33 13.25 6.34 7.99
N ARG A 34 13.76 5.18 8.39
CA ARG A 34 15.16 5.00 8.77
C ARG A 34 16.12 5.38 7.63
N LYS A 35 15.88 4.86 6.42
CA LYS A 35 16.70 5.12 5.24
C LYS A 35 16.76 6.60 4.86
N LEU A 36 15.66 7.32 5.06
CA LEU A 36 15.56 8.76 4.73
C LEU A 36 15.92 9.69 5.90
N GLY A 37 16.27 9.13 7.07
CA GLY A 37 16.54 9.92 8.28
C GLY A 37 15.32 10.73 8.74
N LYS A 38 14.09 10.23 8.48
CA LYS A 38 12.86 10.92 8.82
C LYS A 38 12.36 10.47 10.18
N ASN A 39 12.27 11.41 11.10
CA ASN A 39 11.49 11.26 12.32
C ASN A 39 10.09 11.84 12.06
N PHE A 40 9.07 11.00 12.05
CA PHE A 40 7.71 11.49 11.98
C PHE A 40 7.31 12.10 13.33
N PRO A 41 6.86 13.37 13.38
CA PRO A 41 6.44 13.99 14.64
C PRO A 41 5.18 13.26 15.13
N GLN A 42 5.28 12.58 16.28
CA GLN A 42 4.21 11.75 16.83
C GLN A 42 3.20 12.50 17.72
N ASN A 43 3.53 13.73 18.17
CA ASN A 43 2.86 14.32 19.35
C ASN A 43 2.14 15.65 19.12
N SER A 44 1.86 16.10 17.90
CA SER A 44 1.00 17.28 17.73
C SER A 44 -0.46 16.88 17.47
N THR A 45 -1.40 17.57 18.10
CA THR A 45 -2.86 17.38 17.87
C THR A 45 -3.21 17.46 16.38
N THR A 46 -2.55 18.34 15.63
CA THR A 46 -2.74 18.47 14.18
C THR A 46 -2.32 17.22 13.42
N VAL A 47 -1.21 16.58 13.82
CA VAL A 47 -0.75 15.33 13.20
C VAL A 47 -1.70 14.18 13.54
N GLN A 48 -2.16 14.08 14.78
CA GLN A 48 -3.12 13.07 15.19
C GLN A 48 -4.44 13.18 14.43
N LEU A 49 -4.98 14.40 14.28
CA LEU A 49 -6.20 14.65 13.49
C LEU A 49 -6.00 14.29 12.01
N ALA A 50 -4.84 14.63 11.43
CA ALA A 50 -4.53 14.27 10.04
C ALA A 50 -4.41 12.77 9.84
N CYS A 51 -3.79 12.05 10.79
CA CYS A 51 -3.70 10.58 10.76
C CYS A 51 -5.10 9.95 10.91
N SER A 52 -5.90 10.41 11.86
CA SER A 52 -7.27 9.91 12.06
C SER A 52 -8.14 10.12 10.82
N TYR A 53 -8.07 11.29 10.21
CA TYR A 53 -8.77 11.55 8.94
C TYR A 53 -8.25 10.66 7.81
N GLY A 54 -6.94 10.46 7.71
CA GLY A 54 -6.34 9.54 6.74
C GLY A 54 -6.90 8.13 6.90
N SER A 55 -6.88 7.59 8.13
CA SER A 55 -7.42 6.26 8.43
C SER A 55 -8.91 6.14 8.10
N GLN A 56 -9.70 7.19 8.36
CA GLN A 56 -11.12 7.21 7.98
C GLN A 56 -11.30 7.05 6.47
N VAL A 57 -10.54 7.81 5.66
CA VAL A 57 -10.65 7.76 4.19
C VAL A 57 -10.24 6.39 3.65
N HIS A 58 -9.17 5.77 4.18
CA HIS A 58 -8.78 4.41 3.81
C HIS A 58 -9.90 3.40 4.14
N LYS A 59 -10.48 3.49 5.34
CA LYS A 59 -11.57 2.60 5.76
C LYS A 59 -12.85 2.77 4.93
N GLU A 60 -13.13 3.97 4.44
CA GLU A 60 -14.25 4.20 3.51
C GLU A 60 -14.04 3.47 2.17
N ILE A 61 -12.82 3.51 1.63
CA ILE A 61 -12.49 2.84 0.37
C ILE A 61 -12.46 1.31 0.55
N GLU A 62 -11.91 0.80 1.63
CA GLU A 62 -11.98 -0.61 1.99
C GLU A 62 -13.43 -1.10 2.01
N ARG A 63 -14.33 -0.43 2.76
CA ARG A 63 -15.75 -0.79 2.83
C ARG A 63 -16.48 -0.65 1.49
N TRP A 64 -16.09 0.32 0.67
CA TRP A 64 -16.64 0.39 -0.68
C TRP A 64 -16.24 -0.82 -1.52
N ILE A 65 -14.97 -1.23 -1.46
CA ILE A 65 -14.46 -2.38 -2.22
C ILE A 65 -15.08 -3.70 -1.73
N GLU A 66 -15.18 -3.90 -0.42
CA GLU A 66 -15.58 -5.17 0.18
C GLU A 66 -17.10 -5.32 0.33
N GLU A 67 -17.79 -4.24 0.70
CA GLU A 67 -19.21 -4.24 1.05
C GLU A 67 -20.10 -3.50 0.04
N GLY A 68 -19.50 -2.79 -0.93
CA GLY A 68 -20.23 -1.94 -1.87
C GLY A 68 -20.79 -0.66 -1.23
N LYS A 69 -20.34 -0.29 -0.01
CA LYS A 69 -20.83 0.87 0.71
C LYS A 69 -20.25 2.17 0.16
N GLU A 70 -21.12 3.11 -0.19
CA GLU A 70 -20.68 4.42 -0.69
C GLU A 70 -19.83 5.20 0.32
N PRO A 71 -18.71 5.82 -0.12
CA PRO A 71 -17.88 6.66 0.74
C PRO A 71 -18.63 7.92 1.20
N ASP A 72 -18.50 8.26 2.48
CA ASP A 72 -19.16 9.42 3.11
C ASP A 72 -18.42 10.73 2.86
N THR A 73 -17.06 10.69 2.80
CA THR A 73 -16.25 11.89 2.60
C THR A 73 -16.12 12.27 1.13
N GLU A 74 -15.85 13.55 0.87
CA GLU A 74 -15.51 14.04 -0.48
C GLU A 74 -14.25 13.34 -1.03
N ASN A 75 -13.25 13.08 -0.17
CA ASN A 75 -12.03 12.41 -0.55
C ASN A 75 -12.27 10.94 -0.89
N GLY A 76 -13.12 10.24 -0.13
CA GLY A 76 -13.53 8.87 -0.43
C GLY A 76 -14.27 8.78 -1.77
N ARG A 77 -15.22 9.67 -2.04
CA ARG A 77 -15.92 9.72 -3.33
C ARG A 77 -14.97 9.98 -4.50
N TRP A 78 -14.05 10.92 -4.33
CA TRP A 78 -13.04 11.18 -5.38
C TRP A 78 -12.15 9.95 -5.64
N LEU A 79 -11.71 9.24 -4.59
CA LEU A 79 -10.91 8.01 -4.73
C LEU A 79 -11.68 6.94 -5.50
N LYS A 80 -12.94 6.69 -5.14
CA LYS A 80 -13.81 5.76 -5.85
C LYS A 80 -13.88 6.10 -7.34
N ASP A 81 -14.17 7.38 -7.68
CA ASP A 81 -14.28 7.82 -9.07
C ASP A 81 -12.95 7.67 -9.83
N ALA A 82 -11.83 7.97 -9.17
CA ALA A 82 -10.49 7.81 -9.75
C ALA A 82 -10.17 6.34 -10.05
N ILE A 83 -10.54 5.42 -9.16
CA ILE A 83 -10.35 3.96 -9.32
C ILE A 83 -11.23 3.45 -10.47
N ILE A 84 -12.51 3.79 -10.49
CA ILE A 84 -13.44 3.39 -11.57
C ILE A 84 -12.96 3.93 -12.92
N GLY A 85 -12.52 5.19 -12.95
CA GLY A 85 -11.95 5.80 -14.16
C GLY A 85 -10.64 5.14 -14.61
N PHE A 86 -9.85 4.58 -13.69
CA PHE A 86 -8.66 3.81 -14.02
C PHE A 86 -9.05 2.43 -14.57
N GLN A 87 -9.97 1.72 -13.92
CA GLN A 87 -10.47 0.40 -14.37
C GLN A 87 -10.95 0.45 -15.83
N SER A 88 -11.69 1.50 -16.20
CA SER A 88 -12.21 1.70 -17.55
C SER A 88 -11.11 1.88 -18.62
N LYS A 89 -9.89 2.25 -18.22
CA LYS A 89 -8.74 2.48 -19.12
C LYS A 89 -7.86 1.25 -19.31
N VAL A 90 -7.84 0.33 -18.34
CA VAL A 90 -6.89 -0.80 -18.35
C VAL A 90 -7.51 -2.12 -18.81
N GLY A 91 -8.75 -2.10 -19.31
CA GLY A 91 -9.37 -3.28 -19.89
C GLY A 91 -10.86 -3.43 -19.56
N ARG A 92 -11.38 -4.63 -19.76
CA ARG A 92 -12.78 -4.93 -19.51
C ARG A 92 -13.04 -5.01 -18.01
N VAL A 93 -13.92 -4.15 -17.51
CA VAL A 93 -14.25 -4.04 -16.07
C VAL A 93 -14.83 -5.34 -15.50
N ASP A 94 -15.61 -6.08 -16.30
CA ASP A 94 -16.21 -7.36 -15.90
C ASP A 94 -15.20 -8.50 -15.66
N THR A 95 -13.95 -8.33 -16.10
CA THR A 95 -12.86 -9.29 -15.87
C THR A 95 -11.88 -8.83 -14.78
N GLN A 96 -12.19 -7.73 -14.10
CA GLN A 96 -11.32 -7.12 -13.09
C GLN A 96 -11.84 -7.39 -11.68
N LYS A 97 -10.93 -7.42 -10.71
CA LYS A 97 -11.25 -7.52 -9.29
C LYS A 97 -10.45 -6.51 -8.49
N LEU A 98 -11.12 -5.83 -7.58
CA LEU A 98 -10.48 -4.99 -6.56
C LEU A 98 -10.36 -5.74 -5.24
N ASN A 99 -9.22 -5.58 -4.57
CA ASN A 99 -9.03 -5.96 -3.18
C ASN A 99 -8.43 -4.77 -2.41
N ALA A 100 -8.87 -4.56 -1.17
CA ALA A 100 -8.32 -3.56 -0.26
C ALA A 100 -7.41 -4.22 0.78
N GLU A 101 -6.50 -3.43 1.36
CA GLU A 101 -5.63 -3.81 2.50
C GLU A 101 -4.92 -5.16 2.31
N VAL A 102 -4.35 -5.39 1.12
CA VAL A 102 -3.74 -6.67 0.75
C VAL A 102 -2.37 -6.83 1.42
N THR A 103 -2.25 -7.81 2.31
CA THR A 103 -0.99 -8.10 3.00
C THR A 103 0.08 -8.63 2.04
N VAL A 104 1.29 -8.09 2.15
CA VAL A 104 2.48 -8.51 1.40
C VAL A 104 3.67 -8.69 2.36
N SER A 105 4.59 -9.58 2.03
CA SER A 105 5.75 -9.85 2.89
C SER A 105 6.98 -10.34 2.13
N ASP A 106 8.15 -10.08 2.70
CA ASP A 106 9.40 -10.75 2.31
C ASP A 106 9.61 -12.08 3.07
N PHE A 107 8.74 -12.39 4.05
CA PHE A 107 8.74 -13.55 4.95
C PHE A 107 9.98 -13.64 5.87
N GLU A 108 10.77 -12.58 5.97
CA GLU A 108 11.98 -12.54 6.78
C GLU A 108 11.96 -11.42 7.81
N THR A 109 11.67 -10.20 7.34
CA THR A 109 11.84 -8.98 8.13
C THR A 109 10.68 -8.02 8.05
N THR A 110 9.97 -8.03 6.92
CA THR A 110 9.09 -6.95 6.54
C THR A 110 7.76 -7.49 6.04
N ALA A 111 6.68 -6.88 6.51
CA ALA A 111 5.35 -7.01 5.96
C ALA A 111 4.64 -5.65 5.90
N SER A 112 3.62 -5.53 5.09
CA SER A 112 2.79 -4.34 4.98
C SER A 112 1.47 -4.69 4.32
N ASN A 113 0.50 -3.77 4.39
CA ASN A 113 -0.70 -3.83 3.57
C ASN A 113 -0.57 -2.86 2.40
N VAL A 114 -1.01 -3.31 1.22
CA VAL A 114 -1.19 -2.49 0.03
C VAL A 114 -2.62 -1.96 0.05
N ASP A 115 -2.81 -0.65 0.01
CA ASP A 115 -4.14 -0.04 0.18
C ASP A 115 -5.15 -0.60 -0.82
N ILE A 116 -4.78 -0.71 -2.12
CA ILE A 116 -5.64 -1.25 -3.17
C ILE A 116 -4.83 -2.05 -4.17
N VAL A 117 -5.33 -3.24 -4.52
CA VAL A 117 -4.84 -4.08 -5.62
C VAL A 117 -5.96 -4.25 -6.64
N LEU A 118 -5.70 -3.85 -7.89
CA LEU A 118 -6.58 -4.09 -9.02
C LEU A 118 -6.01 -5.26 -9.84
N HIS A 119 -6.74 -6.35 -9.89
CA HIS A 119 -6.43 -7.53 -10.71
C HIS A 119 -7.01 -7.38 -12.10
N THR A 120 -6.23 -7.77 -13.10
CA THR A 120 -6.65 -7.90 -14.51
C THR A 120 -6.21 -9.27 -15.04
N LEU A 121 -6.56 -9.60 -16.27
CA LEU A 121 -6.12 -10.84 -16.91
C LEU A 121 -4.59 -10.90 -17.16
N GLU A 122 -3.93 -9.74 -17.24
CA GLU A 122 -2.51 -9.64 -17.58
C GLU A 122 -1.59 -9.50 -16.37
N GLY A 123 -2.15 -9.18 -15.21
CA GLY A 123 -1.43 -8.93 -13.97
C GLY A 123 -2.16 -7.91 -13.08
N VAL A 124 -1.44 -7.28 -12.18
CA VAL A 124 -2.05 -6.40 -11.17
C VAL A 124 -1.49 -4.98 -11.21
N PHE A 125 -2.30 -4.05 -10.71
CA PHE A 125 -1.90 -2.66 -10.45
C PHE A 125 -2.02 -2.39 -8.95
N LEU A 126 -0.99 -1.77 -8.37
CA LEU A 126 -0.95 -1.42 -6.94
C LEU A 126 -1.17 0.08 -6.76
N PHE A 127 -2.01 0.43 -5.80
CA PHE A 127 -2.30 1.81 -5.45
C PHE A 127 -2.03 2.05 -3.96
N ASP A 128 -1.48 3.23 -3.69
CA ASP A 128 -1.26 3.76 -2.35
C ASP A 128 -2.00 5.10 -2.21
N ILE A 129 -2.78 5.24 -1.16
CA ILE A 129 -3.60 6.42 -0.89
C ILE A 129 -2.82 7.41 -0.02
N LYS A 130 -2.80 8.67 -0.42
CA LYS A 130 -2.21 9.77 0.36
C LYS A 130 -3.24 10.88 0.57
N THR A 131 -3.67 11.09 1.81
CA THR A 131 -4.63 12.14 2.17
C THR A 131 -3.97 13.47 2.46
N GLY A 132 -2.66 13.48 2.68
CA GLY A 132 -1.86 14.67 2.99
C GLY A 132 -0.84 15.03 1.93
N GLY A 133 0.32 15.50 2.39
CA GLY A 133 1.45 15.79 1.53
C GLY A 133 1.98 14.56 0.81
N PHE A 134 2.53 14.77 -0.38
CA PHE A 134 3.10 13.71 -1.21
C PHE A 134 4.61 13.88 -1.33
N ASP A 135 5.37 12.93 -0.76
CA ASP A 135 6.82 12.83 -0.95
C ASP A 135 7.10 11.77 -2.02
N ARG A 136 7.50 12.23 -3.20
CA ARG A 136 7.76 11.34 -4.35
C ARG A 136 8.79 10.25 -4.03
N LYS A 137 9.91 10.61 -3.37
CA LYS A 137 10.98 9.65 -3.05
C LYS A 137 10.48 8.58 -2.09
N TYR A 138 9.74 8.99 -1.05
CA TYR A 138 9.14 8.08 -0.09
C TYR A 138 8.17 7.11 -0.76
N CYS A 139 7.20 7.63 -1.54
CA CYS A 139 6.20 6.80 -2.22
C CYS A 139 6.83 5.89 -3.29
N THR A 140 7.90 6.34 -3.96
CA THR A 140 8.64 5.49 -4.90
C THR A 140 9.23 4.27 -4.18
N MET A 141 9.89 4.47 -3.05
CA MET A 141 10.45 3.36 -2.26
C MET A 141 9.35 2.45 -1.72
N GLN A 142 8.27 3.00 -1.20
CA GLN A 142 7.14 2.27 -0.64
C GLN A 142 6.48 1.35 -1.68
N LEU A 143 6.06 1.90 -2.80
CA LEU A 143 5.37 1.13 -3.84
C LEU A 143 6.28 0.11 -4.52
N ASN A 144 7.58 0.39 -4.68
CA ASN A 144 8.51 -0.60 -5.21
C ASN A 144 8.79 -1.74 -4.20
N ALA A 145 8.82 -1.46 -2.90
CA ALA A 145 8.86 -2.50 -1.88
C ALA A 145 7.59 -3.36 -1.91
N TYR A 146 6.42 -2.74 -2.01
CA TYR A 146 5.15 -3.45 -2.19
C TYR A 146 5.16 -4.33 -3.43
N ARG A 147 5.65 -3.82 -4.57
CA ARG A 147 5.77 -4.60 -5.81
C ARG A 147 6.57 -5.88 -5.60
N LEU A 148 7.79 -5.77 -5.07
CA LEU A 148 8.66 -6.94 -4.88
C LEU A 148 8.05 -7.94 -3.89
N MET A 149 7.48 -7.46 -2.79
CA MET A 149 6.82 -8.34 -1.81
C MET A 149 5.54 -8.95 -2.38
N TYR A 150 4.76 -8.21 -3.18
CA TYR A 150 3.56 -8.73 -3.82
C TYR A 150 3.89 -9.86 -4.80
N GLU A 151 4.83 -9.61 -5.72
CA GLU A 151 5.30 -10.62 -6.67
C GLU A 151 5.89 -11.84 -5.97
N ASN A 152 6.56 -11.64 -4.82
CA ASN A 152 7.07 -12.74 -3.99
C ASN A 152 5.96 -13.53 -3.30
N SER A 153 4.92 -12.85 -2.78
CA SER A 153 3.82 -13.45 -2.00
C SER A 153 2.81 -14.19 -2.86
N TYR A 154 2.48 -13.64 -4.03
CA TYR A 154 1.37 -14.11 -4.88
C TYR A 154 1.82 -14.70 -6.21
N GLY A 155 3.06 -14.44 -6.65
CA GLY A 155 3.57 -14.91 -7.95
C GLY A 155 2.96 -14.21 -9.17
N GLU A 156 2.13 -13.18 -8.95
CA GLU A 156 1.50 -12.40 -10.01
C GLU A 156 2.36 -11.19 -10.37
N LYS A 157 2.38 -10.84 -11.66
CA LYS A 157 3.16 -9.71 -12.17
C LYS A 157 2.49 -8.38 -11.84
N VAL A 158 3.24 -7.45 -11.29
CA VAL A 158 2.79 -6.06 -11.08
C VAL A 158 3.06 -5.25 -12.36
N LEU A 159 1.99 -4.71 -12.96
CA LEU A 159 2.01 -3.97 -14.22
C LEU A 159 2.20 -2.45 -14.02
N GLY A 160 1.79 -1.94 -12.86
CA GLY A 160 1.91 -0.52 -12.58
C GLY A 160 1.74 -0.17 -11.11
N LEU A 161 2.32 0.98 -10.74
CA LEU A 161 2.36 1.52 -9.39
C LEU A 161 1.81 2.94 -9.40
N TYR A 162 0.85 3.23 -8.51
CA TYR A 162 0.17 4.52 -8.51
C TYR A 162 -0.03 5.07 -7.10
N VAL A 163 0.10 6.38 -6.96
CA VAL A 163 -0.33 7.11 -5.77
C VAL A 163 -1.61 7.87 -6.10
N LEU A 164 -2.64 7.65 -5.29
CA LEU A 164 -3.89 8.42 -5.31
C LEU A 164 -3.81 9.51 -4.23
N ASN A 165 -3.52 10.75 -4.64
CA ASN A 165 -3.38 11.85 -3.68
C ASN A 165 -4.65 12.69 -3.61
N THR A 166 -5.38 12.59 -2.51
CA THR A 166 -6.68 13.28 -2.35
C THR A 166 -6.53 14.77 -2.15
N LYS A 167 -5.39 15.24 -1.61
CA LYS A 167 -5.16 16.70 -1.42
C LYS A 167 -5.05 17.44 -2.76
N SER A 168 -4.38 16.84 -3.74
CA SER A 168 -4.21 17.42 -5.08
C SER A 168 -5.27 16.95 -6.07
N LYS A 169 -6.11 15.96 -5.71
CA LYS A 169 -7.06 15.29 -6.60
C LYS A 169 -6.37 14.77 -7.87
N ARG A 170 -5.21 14.10 -7.69
CA ARG A 170 -4.39 13.58 -8.79
C ARG A 170 -3.92 12.16 -8.53
N THR A 171 -3.84 11.39 -9.62
CA THR A 171 -3.17 10.09 -9.67
C THR A 171 -1.76 10.30 -10.22
N PHE A 172 -0.76 9.78 -9.50
CA PHE A 172 0.64 9.85 -9.91
C PHE A 172 1.14 8.45 -10.24
N THR A 173 1.74 8.29 -11.42
CA THR A 173 2.48 7.08 -11.76
C THR A 173 3.82 7.05 -11.02
N VAL A 174 4.13 5.91 -10.45
CA VAL A 174 5.44 5.61 -9.85
C VAL A 174 6.17 4.63 -10.75
N PHE A 175 7.38 4.96 -11.13
CA PHE A 175 8.19 4.08 -11.97
C PHE A 175 8.92 3.04 -11.13
N ALA A 176 9.14 1.87 -11.72
CA ALA A 176 10.01 0.87 -11.12
C ALA A 176 11.43 1.42 -10.97
N CYS A 177 12.04 1.18 -9.81
CA CYS A 177 13.45 1.45 -9.56
C CYS A 177 14.26 0.15 -9.55
N ASP A 178 15.58 0.24 -9.38
CA ASP A 178 16.43 -0.95 -9.31
C ASP A 178 16.02 -1.81 -8.10
N ASP A 179 15.71 -3.07 -8.37
CA ASP A 179 15.30 -4.04 -7.36
C ASP A 179 16.36 -4.22 -6.26
N LYS A 180 17.65 -4.09 -6.61
CA LYS A 180 18.76 -4.20 -5.66
C LYS A 180 18.69 -3.14 -4.55
N ASP A 181 18.25 -1.92 -4.89
CA ASP A 181 18.13 -0.84 -3.91
C ASP A 181 16.98 -1.09 -2.94
N ILE A 182 15.90 -1.69 -3.43
CA ILE A 182 14.74 -2.05 -2.60
C ILE A 182 15.05 -3.30 -1.76
N LEU A 183 15.71 -4.30 -2.32
CA LEU A 183 16.13 -5.48 -1.56
C LEU A 183 17.04 -5.10 -0.39
N ARG A 184 18.02 -4.21 -0.61
CA ARG A 184 18.86 -3.68 0.47
C ARG A 184 18.05 -2.93 1.53
N LEU A 185 17.02 -2.15 1.12
CA LEU A 185 16.14 -1.48 2.06
C LEU A 185 15.41 -2.48 2.97
N LEU A 186 14.91 -3.58 2.41
CA LEU A 186 14.22 -4.62 3.16
C LEU A 186 15.19 -5.40 4.07
N GLU A 187 16.37 -5.78 3.56
CA GLU A 187 17.42 -6.45 4.34
C GLU A 187 17.89 -5.61 5.54
N ASP A 188 18.09 -4.30 5.36
CA ASP A 188 18.47 -3.39 6.45
C ASP A 188 17.39 -3.20 7.52
N ASN A 189 16.16 -3.66 7.26
CA ASN A 189 15.08 -3.58 8.24
C ASN A 189 15.26 -4.56 9.44
N HIS A 190 16.21 -5.47 9.36
CA HIS A 190 16.64 -6.33 10.49
C HIS A 190 17.30 -5.56 11.63
N LYS A 191 18.01 -4.48 11.32
CA LYS A 191 18.82 -3.69 12.27
C LYS A 191 17.95 -2.64 12.98
#